data_822c5bbe2ac77c057766aa6f28b246e9
#
_entry.id   822c5bbe2ac77c057766aa6f28b246e9
#
_cell.length_a   1.000
_cell.length_b   1.000
_cell.length_c   1.000
_cell.angle_alpha   90.00
_cell.angle_beta   90.00
_cell.angle_gamma   90.00
#
_symmetry.space_group_name_H-M   'P 1'
#
loop_
_entity.id
_entity.type
_entity.pdbx_description
1 polymer ?
#
loop_
_entity_poly.entity_id
_entity_poly.type
_entity_poly.pdbx_seq_one_letter_code
_entity_poly.pdbx_strand_id
1 'polypeptide(L)'
;MEITGSRTDSSLGDLSGKLTDILVHSTVGVIHIDVDCNVFEAAKKMRDYKVGALMVVENDTLSGIFTERDLMNRVIAEGHDPKKVKVSEYMTSSVATASPETPISEAANLMSQSRIRHLPVIQDGKLFGLVSSGDILAWKLSDQEITSRHLENYIFNS
;
A
#
# COMPACT_ATOMS: atom_id res chain seq x y z
N MET A 1 23.27 -33.88 -3.36
CA MET A 1 23.84 -32.56 -3.09
C MET A 1 22.71 -31.65 -2.63
N GLU A 2 22.59 -31.50 -1.33
CA GLU A 2 21.53 -30.73 -0.69
C GLU A 2 21.83 -29.24 -0.83
N ILE A 3 20.84 -28.48 -1.34
CA ILE A 3 20.84 -27.03 -1.20
C ILE A 3 19.81 -26.70 -0.13
N THR A 4 20.26 -26.74 1.10
CA THR A 4 19.55 -26.22 2.26
C THR A 4 19.69 -24.70 2.29
N GLY A 5 18.58 -24.03 2.58
CA GLY A 5 18.62 -22.76 3.24
C GLY A 5 17.93 -21.62 2.54
N SER A 6 16.62 -21.63 2.48
CA SER A 6 15.91 -20.37 2.52
C SER A 6 16.13 -19.78 3.93
N ARG A 7 17.03 -18.82 4.06
CA ARG A 7 17.06 -17.94 5.21
C ARG A 7 15.77 -17.14 5.21
N THR A 8 14.78 -17.60 5.92
CA THR A 8 13.69 -16.75 6.37
C THR A 8 14.33 -15.72 7.30
N ASP A 9 14.39 -14.49 6.83
CA ASP A 9 14.84 -13.38 7.65
C ASP A 9 13.84 -13.23 8.81
N SER A 10 14.23 -13.71 9.97
CA SER A 10 13.44 -13.68 11.21
C SER A 10 13.39 -12.29 11.86
N SER A 11 13.76 -11.25 11.15
CA SER A 11 13.80 -9.88 11.68
C SER A 11 12.44 -9.16 11.63
N LEU A 12 11.47 -9.67 10.86
CA LEU A 12 10.09 -9.24 10.93
C LEU A 12 9.39 -10.11 11.94
N GLY A 13 9.38 -9.69 13.21
CA GLY A 13 8.64 -10.38 14.26
C GLY A 13 7.24 -10.76 13.78
N ASP A 14 6.77 -11.88 14.28
CA ASP A 14 5.52 -12.55 13.91
C ASP A 14 4.35 -11.55 13.75
N LEU A 15 4.17 -11.05 12.51
CA LEU A 15 3.07 -10.15 12.15
C LEU A 15 1.83 -11.02 11.93
N SER A 16 1.05 -11.18 12.98
CA SER A 16 -0.24 -11.89 12.90
C SER A 16 -1.29 -11.06 12.17
N GLY A 17 -2.25 -11.74 11.57
CA GLY A 17 -3.39 -11.10 10.90
C GLY A 17 -3.30 -11.07 9.38
N LYS A 18 -4.40 -10.65 8.78
CA LYS A 18 -4.59 -10.52 7.33
C LYS A 18 -4.80 -9.06 6.95
N LEU A 19 -4.64 -8.72 5.68
CA LEU A 19 -4.86 -7.35 5.19
C LEU A 19 -6.26 -6.83 5.48
N THR A 20 -7.26 -7.69 5.49
CA THR A 20 -8.63 -7.34 5.90
C THR A 20 -8.67 -6.70 7.29
N ASP A 21 -7.84 -7.14 8.23
CA ASP A 21 -7.78 -6.60 9.60
C ASP A 21 -7.30 -5.15 9.64
N ILE A 22 -6.37 -4.79 8.77
CA ILE A 22 -5.91 -3.40 8.61
C ILE A 22 -6.98 -2.55 7.93
N LEU A 23 -7.60 -3.06 6.86
CA LEU A 23 -8.53 -2.31 6.01
C LEU A 23 -9.85 -1.99 6.71
N VAL A 24 -10.30 -2.84 7.63
CA VAL A 24 -11.52 -2.60 8.45
C VAL A 24 -11.39 -1.34 9.31
N HIS A 25 -10.17 -0.98 9.71
CA HIS A 25 -9.90 0.22 10.50
C HIS A 25 -9.61 1.46 9.64
N SER A 26 -9.56 1.31 8.31
CA SER A 26 -9.38 2.43 7.40
C SER A 26 -10.72 3.15 7.20
N THR A 27 -10.82 4.36 7.73
CA THR A 27 -12.00 5.22 7.58
C THR A 27 -12.05 5.95 6.24
N VAL A 28 -10.98 5.87 5.49
CA VAL A 28 -10.85 6.52 4.17
C VAL A 28 -11.04 5.45 3.10
N GLY A 29 -12.08 5.60 2.29
CA GLY A 29 -12.24 4.77 1.08
C GLY A 29 -11.03 4.89 0.16
N VAL A 30 -10.86 3.93 -0.73
CA VAL A 30 -9.75 3.96 -1.68
C VAL A 30 -9.86 5.18 -2.59
N ILE A 31 -8.87 6.05 -2.51
CA ILE A 31 -8.80 7.25 -3.35
C ILE A 31 -8.24 6.84 -4.71
N HIS A 32 -9.04 7.01 -5.74
CA HIS A 32 -8.70 6.64 -7.10
C HIS A 32 -8.95 7.79 -8.08
N ILE A 33 -8.37 7.66 -9.26
CA ILE A 33 -8.54 8.59 -10.37
C ILE A 33 -8.66 7.80 -11.67
N ASP A 34 -9.39 8.34 -12.63
CA ASP A 34 -9.53 7.73 -13.95
C ASP A 34 -8.26 7.88 -14.79
N VAL A 35 -7.97 6.90 -15.65
CA VAL A 35 -6.79 6.88 -16.54
C VAL A 35 -6.68 8.11 -17.44
N ASP A 36 -7.81 8.72 -17.79
CA ASP A 36 -7.88 9.87 -18.71
C ASP A 36 -7.74 11.23 -18.02
N CYS A 37 -7.75 11.26 -16.69
CA CYS A 37 -7.51 12.50 -15.94
C CYS A 37 -6.10 13.03 -16.16
N ASN A 38 -5.95 14.35 -16.13
CA ASN A 38 -4.64 14.96 -16.21
C ASN A 38 -3.90 14.91 -14.86
N VAL A 39 -2.59 15.06 -14.93
CA VAL A 39 -1.71 14.98 -13.74
C VAL A 39 -2.00 16.11 -12.75
N PHE A 40 -2.43 17.29 -13.21
CA PHE A 40 -2.78 18.39 -12.32
C PHE A 40 -4.00 18.06 -11.44
N GLU A 41 -5.00 17.37 -11.99
CA GLU A 41 -6.16 16.90 -11.21
C GLU A 41 -5.75 15.84 -10.20
N ALA A 42 -4.83 14.95 -10.58
CA ALA A 42 -4.25 13.98 -9.65
C ALA A 42 -3.54 14.67 -8.48
N ALA A 43 -2.72 15.68 -8.76
CA ALA A 43 -2.02 16.47 -7.75
C ALA A 43 -2.99 17.16 -6.78
N LYS A 44 -4.05 17.76 -7.30
CA LYS A 44 -5.11 18.39 -6.47
C LYS A 44 -5.78 17.34 -5.57
N LYS A 45 -6.10 16.18 -6.11
CA LYS A 45 -6.75 15.09 -5.37
C LYS A 45 -5.85 14.57 -4.25
N MET A 46 -4.56 14.36 -4.52
CA MET A 46 -3.58 13.98 -3.49
C MET A 46 -3.51 15.02 -2.36
N ARG A 47 -3.48 16.30 -2.71
CA ARG A 47 -3.50 17.41 -1.73
C ARG A 47 -4.77 17.40 -0.88
N ASP A 48 -5.93 17.33 -1.52
CA ASP A 48 -7.23 17.48 -0.86
C ASP A 48 -7.53 16.30 0.08
N TYR A 49 -7.13 15.10 -0.31
CA TYR A 49 -7.28 13.88 0.51
C TYR A 49 -6.06 13.57 1.37
N LYS A 50 -4.99 14.36 1.28
CA LYS A 50 -3.74 14.19 2.06
C LYS A 50 -3.13 12.79 1.89
N VAL A 51 -3.09 12.30 0.67
CA VAL A 51 -2.52 11.01 0.30
C VAL A 51 -1.34 11.18 -0.65
N GLY A 52 -0.35 10.31 -0.56
CA GLY A 52 0.85 10.31 -1.42
C GLY A 52 0.75 9.43 -2.66
N ALA A 53 -0.36 8.74 -2.83
CA ALA A 53 -0.61 7.85 -3.96
C ALA A 53 -2.09 7.79 -4.31
N LEU A 54 -2.37 7.62 -5.61
CA LEU A 54 -3.70 7.38 -6.13
C LEU A 54 -3.70 6.07 -6.91
N MET A 55 -4.76 5.29 -6.73
CA MET A 55 -5.05 4.19 -7.63
C MET A 55 -5.56 4.76 -8.94
N VAL A 56 -5.01 4.30 -10.05
CA VAL A 56 -5.48 4.69 -11.39
C VAL A 56 -6.36 3.58 -11.91
N VAL A 57 -7.60 3.91 -12.23
CA VAL A 57 -8.61 2.93 -12.62
C VAL A 57 -9.16 3.23 -14.01
N GLU A 58 -9.55 2.16 -14.70
CA GLU A 58 -10.30 2.18 -15.94
C GLU A 58 -11.47 1.21 -15.80
N ASN A 59 -12.70 1.70 -15.93
CA ASN A 59 -13.92 0.89 -15.76
C ASN A 59 -13.92 0.08 -14.43
N ASP A 60 -13.59 0.72 -13.31
CA ASP A 60 -13.47 0.13 -11.97
C ASP A 60 -12.36 -0.93 -11.81
N THR A 61 -11.55 -1.14 -12.83
CA THR A 61 -10.41 -2.04 -12.80
C THR A 61 -9.12 -1.27 -12.58
N LEU A 62 -8.25 -1.78 -11.72
CA LEU A 62 -6.95 -1.18 -11.47
C LEU A 62 -6.08 -1.23 -12.72
N SER A 63 -5.67 -0.06 -13.21
CA SER A 63 -4.73 0.08 -14.34
C SER A 63 -3.31 0.41 -13.88
N GLY A 64 -3.16 1.07 -12.76
CA GLY A 64 -1.85 1.45 -12.25
C GLY A 64 -1.93 2.22 -10.93
N ILE A 65 -0.78 2.72 -10.52
CA ILE A 65 -0.63 3.60 -9.37
C ILE A 65 0.13 4.86 -9.78
N PHE A 66 -0.31 6.01 -9.30
CA PHE A 66 0.35 7.29 -9.51
C PHE A 66 0.70 7.91 -8.15
N THR A 67 1.98 8.22 -7.95
CA THR A 67 2.51 8.69 -6.67
C THR A 67 3.07 10.11 -6.76
N GLU A 68 3.29 10.75 -5.60
CA GLU A 68 4.01 12.03 -5.50
C GLU A 68 5.39 11.96 -6.16
N ARG A 69 6.06 10.82 -6.07
CA ARG A 69 7.36 10.60 -6.70
C ARG A 69 7.25 10.61 -8.22
N ASP A 70 6.21 9.99 -8.79
CA ASP A 70 5.94 10.03 -10.22
C ASP A 70 5.69 11.47 -10.68
N LEU A 71 4.88 12.22 -9.93
CA LEU A 71 4.63 13.62 -10.22
C LEU A 71 5.93 14.44 -10.26
N MET A 72 6.76 14.31 -9.25
CA MET A 72 7.99 15.09 -9.14
C MET A 72 9.04 14.67 -10.16
N ASN A 73 9.33 13.37 -10.28
CA ASN A 73 10.46 12.88 -11.08
C ASN A 73 10.14 12.70 -12.55
N ARG A 74 8.92 12.30 -12.89
CA ARG A 74 8.55 11.93 -14.25
C ARG A 74 7.79 13.02 -14.99
N VAL A 75 7.16 13.96 -14.28
CA VAL A 75 6.39 15.05 -14.85
C VAL A 75 7.12 16.38 -14.66
N ILE A 76 7.28 16.84 -13.42
CA ILE A 76 7.83 18.16 -13.13
C ILE A 76 9.31 18.26 -13.48
N ALA A 77 10.13 17.32 -13.02
CA ALA A 77 11.58 17.36 -13.28
C ALA A 77 11.93 17.18 -14.76
N GLU A 78 11.07 16.52 -15.54
CA GLU A 78 11.22 16.36 -16.98
C GLU A 78 10.60 17.54 -17.80
N GLY A 79 10.08 18.55 -17.14
CA GLY A 79 9.57 19.76 -17.78
C GLY A 79 8.21 19.62 -18.46
N HIS A 80 7.43 18.60 -18.12
CA HIS A 80 6.08 18.42 -18.64
C HIS A 80 5.08 19.32 -17.92
N ASP A 81 4.10 19.85 -18.66
CA ASP A 81 2.99 20.61 -18.09
C ASP A 81 1.94 19.61 -17.52
N PRO A 82 1.75 19.59 -16.20
CA PRO A 82 0.81 18.64 -15.57
C PRO A 82 -0.63 18.80 -16.04
N LYS A 83 -1.01 19.94 -16.59
CA LYS A 83 -2.36 20.18 -17.15
C LYS A 83 -2.56 19.57 -18.53
N LYS A 84 -1.47 19.23 -19.22
CA LYS A 84 -1.50 18.74 -20.62
C LYS A 84 -1.21 17.26 -20.76
N VAL A 85 -0.77 16.61 -19.70
CA VAL A 85 -0.40 15.20 -19.71
C VAL A 85 -1.37 14.38 -18.86
N LYS A 86 -1.65 13.14 -19.31
CA LYS A 86 -2.55 12.24 -18.62
C LYS A 86 -1.81 11.42 -17.55
N VAL A 87 -2.52 11.06 -16.50
CA VAL A 87 -2.01 10.16 -15.45
C VAL A 87 -1.54 8.83 -16.04
N SER A 88 -2.27 8.28 -17.02
CA SER A 88 -1.93 7.02 -17.69
C SER A 88 -0.55 7.01 -18.35
N GLU A 89 -0.05 8.17 -18.76
CA GLU A 89 1.26 8.29 -19.43
C GLU A 89 2.42 8.17 -18.43
N TYR A 90 2.20 8.48 -17.16
CA TYR A 90 3.26 8.56 -16.14
C TYR A 90 3.03 7.68 -14.91
N MET A 91 1.92 6.96 -14.84
CA MET A 91 1.67 5.98 -13.78
C MET A 91 2.61 4.77 -13.90
N THR A 92 2.75 4.04 -12.80
CA THR A 92 3.32 2.70 -12.82
C THR A 92 2.21 1.70 -13.09
N SER A 93 2.28 0.98 -14.21
CA SER A 93 1.23 0.04 -14.66
C SER A 93 1.48 -1.41 -14.22
N SER A 94 2.73 -1.80 -14.02
CA SER A 94 3.11 -3.13 -13.53
C SER A 94 3.13 -3.13 -12.00
N VAL A 95 1.97 -3.27 -11.37
CA VAL A 95 1.80 -3.12 -9.92
C VAL A 95 1.60 -4.48 -9.27
N ALA A 96 2.40 -4.77 -8.23
CA ALA A 96 2.14 -5.89 -7.35
C ALA A 96 0.83 -5.66 -6.59
N THR A 97 0.01 -6.68 -6.47
CA THR A 97 -1.28 -6.64 -5.77
C THR A 97 -1.40 -7.77 -4.76
N ALA A 98 -2.30 -7.61 -3.82
CA ALA A 98 -2.64 -8.63 -2.84
C ALA A 98 -4.16 -8.82 -2.77
N SER A 99 -4.61 -9.83 -2.03
CA SER A 99 -6.02 -10.02 -1.70
C SER A 99 -6.31 -9.64 -0.25
N PRO A 100 -7.58 -9.45 0.15
CA PRO A 100 -7.93 -9.20 1.55
C PRO A 100 -7.47 -10.32 2.51
N GLU A 101 -7.36 -11.54 2.01
CA GLU A 101 -6.95 -12.72 2.77
C GLU A 101 -5.43 -12.88 2.89
N THR A 102 -4.65 -12.05 2.19
CA THR A 102 -3.19 -12.10 2.25
C THR A 102 -2.71 -11.80 3.67
N PRO A 103 -1.84 -12.66 4.25
CA PRO A 103 -1.23 -12.39 5.54
C PRO A 103 -0.44 -11.08 5.55
N ILE A 104 -0.49 -10.34 6.64
CA ILE A 104 0.23 -9.06 6.78
C ILE A 104 1.74 -9.25 6.60
N SER A 105 2.29 -10.34 7.14
CA SER A 105 3.70 -10.69 6.97
C SER A 105 4.10 -10.90 5.49
N GLU A 106 3.24 -11.55 4.72
CA GLU A 106 3.45 -11.76 3.28
C GLU A 106 3.40 -10.43 2.52
N ALA A 107 2.41 -9.58 2.83
CA ALA A 107 2.30 -8.25 2.24
C ALA A 107 3.55 -7.39 2.54
N ALA A 108 4.03 -7.41 3.77
CA ALA A 108 5.25 -6.71 4.18
C ALA A 108 6.47 -7.19 3.39
N ASN A 109 6.63 -8.50 3.23
CA ASN A 109 7.70 -9.08 2.42
C ASN A 109 7.60 -8.69 0.95
N LEU A 110 6.40 -8.72 0.37
CA LEU A 110 6.15 -8.33 -1.01
C LEU A 110 6.52 -6.85 -1.25
N MET A 111 6.13 -5.97 -0.33
CA MET A 111 6.46 -4.55 -0.41
C MET A 111 7.97 -4.31 -0.30
N SER A 112 8.65 -5.02 0.60
CA SER A 112 10.10 -4.93 0.77
C SER A 112 10.86 -5.44 -0.46
N GLN A 113 10.52 -6.60 -0.98
CA GLN A 113 11.15 -7.20 -2.15
C GLN A 113 10.93 -6.36 -3.41
N SER A 114 9.73 -5.84 -3.60
CA SER A 114 9.37 -5.02 -4.76
C SER A 114 9.76 -3.55 -4.59
N ARG A 115 10.27 -3.15 -3.44
CA ARG A 115 10.62 -1.77 -3.08
C ARG A 115 9.47 -0.78 -3.29
N ILE A 116 8.28 -1.20 -2.92
CA ILE A 116 7.06 -0.40 -3.00
C ILE A 116 6.56 -0.04 -1.60
N ARG A 117 5.89 1.11 -1.48
CA ARG A 117 5.32 1.61 -0.22
C ARG A 117 3.80 1.51 -0.17
N HIS A 118 3.19 1.16 -1.27
CA HIS A 118 1.74 1.04 -1.41
C HIS A 118 1.42 -0.26 -2.12
N LEU A 119 0.50 -1.02 -1.56
CA LEU A 119 0.07 -2.32 -2.08
C LEU A 119 -1.44 -2.30 -2.30
N PRO A 120 -1.90 -2.26 -3.56
CA PRO A 120 -3.32 -2.38 -3.86
C PRO A 120 -3.84 -3.75 -3.47
N VAL A 121 -5.02 -3.77 -2.89
CA VAL A 121 -5.74 -4.98 -2.50
C VAL A 121 -6.91 -5.17 -3.45
N ILE A 122 -6.94 -6.31 -4.13
CA ILE A 122 -7.93 -6.64 -5.15
C ILE A 122 -8.79 -7.80 -4.65
N GLN A 123 -10.09 -7.69 -4.82
CA GLN A 123 -11.05 -8.76 -4.56
C GLN A 123 -12.01 -8.91 -5.75
N ASP A 124 -12.15 -10.11 -6.26
CA ASP A 124 -13.04 -10.43 -7.40
C ASP A 124 -12.80 -9.53 -8.62
N GLY A 125 -11.52 -9.23 -8.92
CA GLY A 125 -11.10 -8.39 -10.02
C GLY A 125 -11.31 -6.89 -9.82
N LYS A 126 -11.81 -6.46 -8.65
CA LYS A 126 -12.08 -5.06 -8.32
C LYS A 126 -11.16 -4.54 -7.23
N LEU A 127 -10.90 -3.25 -7.28
CA LEU A 127 -10.13 -2.56 -6.24
C LEU A 127 -10.91 -2.57 -4.92
N PHE A 128 -10.35 -3.26 -3.92
CA PHE A 128 -10.93 -3.40 -2.58
C PHE A 128 -10.34 -2.38 -1.59
N GLY A 129 -9.03 -2.16 -1.64
CA GLY A 129 -8.34 -1.30 -0.71
C GLY A 129 -6.92 -0.97 -1.14
N LEU A 130 -6.26 -0.18 -0.31
CA LEU A 130 -4.84 0.16 -0.45
C LEU A 130 -4.19 0.07 0.92
N VAL A 131 -3.09 -0.66 1.02
CA VAL A 131 -2.28 -0.76 2.23
C VAL A 131 -0.93 -0.08 2.00
N SER A 132 -0.55 0.80 2.90
CA SER A 132 0.77 1.44 2.88
C SER A 132 1.75 0.77 3.85
N SER A 133 3.05 1.01 3.66
CA SER A 133 4.07 0.57 4.62
C SER A 133 3.85 1.19 6.00
N GLY A 134 3.31 2.40 6.07
CA GLY A 134 2.91 3.07 7.31
C GLY A 134 1.77 2.34 8.02
N ASP A 135 0.79 1.83 7.27
CA ASP A 135 -0.32 1.03 7.84
C ASP A 135 0.17 -0.26 8.48
N ILE A 136 1.12 -0.94 7.83
CA ILE A 136 1.75 -2.16 8.37
C ILE A 136 2.56 -1.86 9.62
N LEU A 137 3.31 -0.77 9.63
CA LEU A 137 4.06 -0.34 10.80
C LEU A 137 3.12 -0.01 11.98
N ALA A 138 2.04 0.71 11.74
CA ALA A 138 1.03 1.04 12.74
C ALA A 138 0.39 -0.24 13.32
N TRP A 139 0.07 -1.19 12.48
CA TRP A 139 -0.43 -2.51 12.91
C TRP A 139 0.57 -3.24 13.81
N LYS A 140 1.83 -3.29 13.41
CA LYS A 140 2.90 -3.93 14.18
C LYS A 140 3.05 -3.31 15.56
N LEU A 141 3.04 -1.99 15.68
CA LEU A 141 3.14 -1.28 16.95
C LEU A 141 1.92 -1.56 17.84
N SER A 142 0.72 -1.56 17.27
CA SER A 142 -0.53 -1.88 17.97
C SER A 142 -0.53 -3.32 18.50
N ASP A 143 -0.08 -4.27 17.69
CA ASP A 143 0.02 -5.70 18.09
C ASP A 143 1.04 -5.90 19.22
N GLN A 144 2.17 -5.22 19.18
CA GLN A 144 3.16 -5.22 20.25
C GLN A 144 2.63 -4.62 21.57
N GLU A 145 1.85 -3.54 21.50
CA GLU A 145 1.22 -2.93 22.68
C GLU A 145 0.21 -3.88 23.34
N ILE A 146 -0.61 -4.54 22.55
CA ILE A 146 -1.59 -5.54 23.05
C ILE A 146 -0.85 -6.69 23.72
N THR A 147 0.19 -7.21 23.09
CA THR A 147 1.02 -8.29 23.65
C THR A 147 1.69 -7.87 24.94
N SER A 148 2.25 -6.67 25.00
CA SER A 148 2.88 -6.13 26.21
C SER A 148 1.87 -5.98 27.36
N ARG A 149 0.69 -5.44 27.11
CA ARG A 149 -0.38 -5.31 28.10
C ARG A 149 -0.87 -6.68 28.61
N HIS A 150 -0.97 -7.65 27.74
CA HIS A 150 -1.33 -9.02 28.14
C HIS A 150 -0.26 -9.65 29.03
N LEU A 151 1.01 -9.47 28.72
CA LEU A 151 2.13 -9.94 29.54
C LEU A 151 2.17 -9.24 30.91
N GLU A 152 1.98 -7.93 30.94
CA GLU A 152 1.90 -7.16 32.19
C GLU A 152 0.75 -7.65 33.07
N ASN A 153 -0.45 -7.82 32.50
CA ASN A 153 -1.59 -8.34 33.23
C ASN A 153 -1.36 -9.77 33.77
N TYR A 154 -0.64 -10.59 33.01
CA TYR A 154 -0.31 -11.96 33.45
C TYR A 154 0.69 -11.96 34.58
N ILE A 155 1.67 -11.05 34.57
CA ILE A 155 2.70 -10.92 35.62
C ILE A 155 2.11 -10.30 36.88
N PHE A 156 1.20 -9.32 36.78
CA PHE A 156 0.64 -8.65 37.94
C PHE A 156 -0.56 -9.36 38.58
N ASN A 157 -1.19 -10.30 37.88
CA ASN A 157 -2.36 -11.05 38.36
C ASN A 157 -2.07 -12.53 38.74
N SER A 158 -0.81 -12.90 38.77
CA SER A 158 -0.41 -14.23 39.20
C SER A 158 0.16 -14.23 40.62
#